data_d2474e3b64905fd3f5a70cea0493ae45
#
_entry.id   d2474e3b64905fd3f5a70cea0493ae45
#
_cell.length_a   1.000
_cell.length_b   1.000
_cell.length_c   1.000
_cell.angle_alpha   90.00
_cell.angle_beta   90.00
_cell.angle_gamma   90.00
#
_symmetry.space_group_name_H-M   'P 1'
#
loop_
_entity.id
_entity.type
_entity.pdbx_description
1 polymer ?
#
loop_
_entity_poly.entity_id
_entity_poly.type
_entity_poly.pdbx_seq_one_letter_code
_entity_poly.pdbx_strand_id
1 'polypeptide(L)'
;MDKIFSDKINILKALAIVLVVSGHLEFRFFDMFPPYSFQLALFFFISGMLFKEKYLDNVADFIKRRVKSLLLLYFLYSAFYAIVTIILAKLTGKFWGMDLNLYNFFVTPFLNGHQFDLSCPMWFVTQLFITMVTFLFLERMFRNLSTTKKSIIYTLMGFSAIPLSKVFPLTPVFLVIIRTMFSLFFVYLGHFYIKKIHGNYNIFTPKILGIVLCLQAVLWHFNRDFDPVHGIGLSYVLVWARFDSQIIVPVLTSITGIWFSLFFIEITYNYLKDIKFVRLIGENTYHIMANHLFVMYIITAVILKLNGIPISERNTHNIYWIFNPVQNTYLYFILTMIITT
;
A
#
# COMPACT_ATOMS: atom_id res chain seq x y z
N MET A 1 -14.94 13.50 -14.97
CA MET A 1 -15.03 13.02 -13.58
C MET A 1 -15.57 14.21 -12.82
N ASP A 2 -16.66 14.05 -12.08
CA ASP A 2 -17.23 15.09 -11.23
C ASP A 2 -16.20 15.56 -10.18
N LYS A 3 -16.22 16.86 -9.85
CA LYS A 3 -15.29 17.46 -8.88
C LYS A 3 -15.39 16.77 -7.52
N ILE A 4 -16.62 16.54 -7.03
CA ILE A 4 -16.88 15.87 -5.74
C ILE A 4 -16.25 14.48 -5.70
N PHE A 5 -16.42 13.69 -6.76
CA PHE A 5 -15.81 12.37 -6.84
C PHE A 5 -14.28 12.44 -6.85
N SER A 6 -13.71 13.41 -7.59
CA SER A 6 -12.26 13.63 -7.62
C SER A 6 -11.71 13.97 -6.23
N ASP A 7 -12.38 14.87 -5.52
CA ASP A 7 -11.99 15.30 -4.18
C ASP A 7 -12.08 14.12 -3.18
N LYS A 8 -13.19 13.34 -3.23
CA LYS A 8 -13.34 12.13 -2.39
C LYS A 8 -12.23 11.11 -2.65
N ILE A 9 -11.87 10.87 -3.92
CA ILE A 9 -10.74 9.99 -4.26
C ILE A 9 -9.42 10.53 -3.71
N ASN A 10 -9.21 11.83 -3.75
CA ASN A 10 -8.00 12.44 -3.23
C ASN A 10 -7.90 12.29 -1.70
N ILE A 11 -9.00 12.52 -0.97
CA ILE A 11 -9.06 12.32 0.48
C ILE A 11 -8.87 10.83 0.82
N LEU A 12 -9.44 9.92 0.03
CA LEU A 12 -9.28 8.47 0.22
C LEU A 12 -7.82 8.03 0.05
N LYS A 13 -7.11 8.61 -0.93
CA LYS A 13 -5.66 8.40 -1.10
C LYS A 13 -4.87 8.97 0.08
N ALA A 14 -5.26 10.15 0.58
CA ALA A 14 -4.65 10.75 1.75
C ALA A 14 -4.80 9.84 2.98
N LEU A 15 -5.99 9.32 3.24
CA LEU A 15 -6.22 8.35 4.32
C LEU A 15 -5.35 7.10 4.14
N ALA A 16 -5.32 6.54 2.94
CA ALA A 16 -4.56 5.32 2.67
C ALA A 16 -3.05 5.49 2.93
N ILE A 17 -2.44 6.61 2.47
CA ILE A 17 -1.00 6.83 2.70
C ILE A 17 -0.70 7.16 4.16
N VAL A 18 -1.56 7.88 4.86
CA VAL A 18 -1.47 8.13 6.32
C VAL A 18 -1.43 6.81 7.08
N LEU A 19 -2.30 5.85 6.72
CA LEU A 19 -2.32 4.51 7.32
C LEU A 19 -1.07 3.69 6.97
N VAL A 20 -0.47 3.86 5.80
CA VAL A 20 0.81 3.21 5.45
C VAL A 20 1.93 3.76 6.32
N VAL A 21 2.08 5.09 6.43
CA VAL A 21 3.14 5.73 7.24
C VAL A 21 2.97 5.37 8.71
N SER A 22 1.74 5.39 9.23
CA SER A 22 1.46 5.01 10.63
C SER A 22 1.81 3.54 10.92
N GLY A 23 1.62 2.66 9.94
CA GLY A 23 1.98 1.25 10.05
C GLY A 23 3.48 1.03 10.25
N HIS A 24 4.33 1.86 9.64
CA HIS A 24 5.78 1.81 9.84
C HIS A 24 6.25 2.36 11.19
N LEU A 25 5.37 3.03 11.92
CA LEU A 25 5.60 3.58 13.25
C LEU A 25 4.83 2.84 14.36
N GLU A 26 4.19 1.72 14.03
CA GLU A 26 3.32 0.96 14.95
C GLU A 26 2.18 1.80 15.54
N PHE A 27 1.81 2.88 14.86
CA PHE A 27 0.77 3.79 15.32
C PHE A 27 -0.59 3.40 14.74
N ARG A 28 -1.61 3.36 15.60
CA ARG A 28 -2.98 2.97 15.23
C ARG A 28 -3.92 4.16 15.32
N PHE A 29 -4.56 4.52 14.21
CA PHE A 29 -5.66 5.48 14.22
C PHE A 29 -6.99 4.83 14.58
N PHE A 30 -7.14 3.56 14.24
CA PHE A 30 -8.35 2.79 14.46
C PHE A 30 -7.96 1.42 15.02
N ASP A 31 -8.30 1.15 16.28
CA ASP A 31 -7.91 -0.10 16.94
C ASP A 31 -8.44 -1.34 16.23
N MET A 32 -9.68 -1.27 15.73
CA MET A 32 -10.31 -2.39 15.00
C MET A 32 -9.77 -2.57 13.57
N PHE A 33 -9.06 -1.58 13.04
CA PHE A 33 -8.48 -1.58 11.71
C PHE A 33 -6.97 -1.29 11.81
N PRO A 34 -6.20 -2.25 12.35
CA PRO A 34 -4.78 -2.03 12.58
C PRO A 34 -4.02 -1.88 11.25
N PRO A 35 -2.79 -1.32 11.30
CA PRO A 35 -1.89 -1.36 10.15
C PRO A 35 -1.72 -2.78 9.61
N TYR A 36 -1.38 -2.90 8.32
CA TYR A 36 -1.22 -4.18 7.61
C TYR A 36 -2.50 -5.04 7.55
N SER A 37 -3.67 -4.43 7.61
CA SER A 37 -4.94 -5.13 7.46
C SER A 37 -5.68 -4.83 6.15
N PHE A 38 -5.60 -3.59 5.62
CA PHE A 38 -6.36 -3.22 4.41
C PHE A 38 -5.78 -2.07 3.59
N GLN A 39 -4.85 -1.28 4.10
CA GLN A 39 -4.38 -0.04 3.45
C GLN A 39 -3.81 -0.26 2.04
N LEU A 40 -3.12 -1.38 1.80
CA LEU A 40 -2.63 -1.72 0.46
C LEU A 40 -3.77 -2.16 -0.46
N ALA A 41 -4.70 -2.97 0.06
CA ALA A 41 -5.91 -3.35 -0.66
C ALA A 41 -6.74 -2.12 -1.07
N LEU A 42 -6.78 -1.09 -0.21
CA LEU A 42 -7.44 0.18 -0.51
C LEU A 42 -6.80 0.90 -1.70
N PHE A 43 -5.47 0.92 -1.83
CA PHE A 43 -4.81 1.50 -3.00
C PHE A 43 -5.10 0.73 -4.31
N PHE A 44 -5.14 -0.61 -4.25
CA PHE A 44 -5.56 -1.42 -5.40
C PHE A 44 -7.01 -1.16 -5.77
N PHE A 45 -7.90 -1.07 -4.77
CA PHE A 45 -9.30 -0.74 -4.96
C PHE A 45 -9.48 0.64 -5.62
N ILE A 46 -8.81 1.68 -5.12
CA ILE A 46 -8.81 3.02 -5.72
C ILE A 46 -8.35 2.97 -7.19
N SER A 47 -7.31 2.19 -7.48
CA SER A 47 -6.80 2.03 -8.84
C SER A 47 -7.82 1.38 -9.77
N GLY A 48 -8.61 0.44 -9.25
CA GLY A 48 -9.75 -0.16 -9.94
C GLY A 48 -10.90 0.83 -10.18
N MET A 49 -11.23 1.68 -9.18
CA MET A 49 -12.22 2.75 -9.35
C MET A 49 -11.86 3.72 -10.49
N LEU A 50 -10.57 3.95 -10.69
CA LEU A 50 -10.03 4.87 -11.70
C LEU A 50 -9.78 4.21 -13.07
N PHE A 51 -10.01 2.90 -13.20
CA PHE A 51 -9.85 2.20 -14.46
C PHE A 51 -10.95 2.58 -15.45
N LYS A 52 -10.56 2.94 -16.69
CA LYS A 52 -11.49 3.35 -17.74
C LYS A 52 -11.54 2.30 -18.85
N GLU A 53 -12.73 1.81 -19.19
CA GLU A 53 -12.93 0.76 -20.20
C GLU A 53 -12.40 1.10 -21.60
N LYS A 54 -12.30 2.39 -21.94
CA LYS A 54 -11.69 2.81 -23.20
C LYS A 54 -10.28 2.26 -23.43
N TYR A 55 -9.58 1.88 -22.37
CA TYR A 55 -8.25 1.27 -22.46
C TYR A 55 -8.27 -0.19 -22.90
N LEU A 56 -9.42 -0.86 -22.86
CA LEU A 56 -9.56 -2.21 -23.43
C LEU A 56 -9.32 -2.22 -24.94
N ASP A 57 -9.66 -1.13 -25.61
CA ASP A 57 -9.45 -0.97 -27.06
C ASP A 57 -8.12 -0.26 -27.37
N ASN A 58 -7.49 0.40 -26.40
CA ASN A 58 -6.22 1.12 -26.57
C ASN A 58 -5.20 0.75 -25.49
N VAL A 59 -4.71 -0.49 -25.58
CA VAL A 59 -3.74 -1.10 -24.64
C VAL A 59 -2.42 -0.30 -24.59
N ALA A 60 -1.92 0.13 -25.74
CA ALA A 60 -0.65 0.85 -25.83
C ALA A 60 -0.71 2.21 -25.09
N ASP A 61 -1.81 2.97 -25.23
CA ASP A 61 -1.99 4.23 -24.50
C ASP A 61 -2.04 3.99 -22.98
N PHE A 62 -2.73 2.93 -22.54
CA PHE A 62 -2.75 2.57 -21.13
C PHE A 62 -1.36 2.29 -20.59
N ILE A 63 -0.61 1.39 -21.25
CA ILE A 63 0.74 1.00 -20.81
C ILE A 63 1.65 2.22 -20.79
N LYS A 64 1.66 3.04 -21.87
CA LYS A 64 2.47 4.26 -21.94
C LYS A 64 2.20 5.20 -20.77
N ARG A 65 0.92 5.42 -20.42
CA ARG A 65 0.51 6.27 -19.28
C ARG A 65 0.98 5.69 -17.95
N ARG A 66 0.85 4.36 -17.76
CA ARG A 66 1.30 3.70 -16.53
C ARG A 66 2.82 3.68 -16.41
N VAL A 67 3.55 3.45 -17.48
CA VAL A 67 5.01 3.57 -17.50
C VAL A 67 5.42 5.00 -17.09
N LYS A 68 4.82 6.03 -17.70
CA LYS A 68 5.15 7.43 -17.39
C LYS A 68 4.79 7.82 -15.94
N SER A 69 3.63 7.38 -15.43
CA SER A 69 3.15 7.81 -14.11
C SER A 69 3.69 6.98 -12.95
N LEU A 70 4.15 5.75 -13.19
CA LEU A 70 4.63 4.84 -12.15
C LEU A 70 6.12 4.54 -12.32
N LEU A 71 6.53 3.95 -13.45
CA LEU A 71 7.87 3.42 -13.60
C LEU A 71 8.93 4.51 -13.82
N LEU A 72 8.63 5.56 -14.57
CA LEU A 72 9.58 6.65 -14.76
C LEU A 72 9.97 7.29 -13.42
N LEU A 73 8.97 7.61 -12.60
CA LEU A 73 9.22 8.13 -11.25
C LEU A 73 9.93 7.12 -10.36
N TYR A 74 9.56 5.82 -10.47
CA TYR A 74 10.25 4.76 -9.75
C TYR A 74 11.76 4.78 -10.01
N PHE A 75 12.16 4.79 -11.28
CA PHE A 75 13.57 4.76 -11.64
C PHE A 75 14.30 6.06 -11.32
N LEU A 76 13.64 7.21 -11.38
CA LEU A 76 14.21 8.49 -10.92
C LEU A 76 14.50 8.45 -9.41
N TYR A 77 13.57 7.94 -8.61
CA TYR A 77 13.80 7.74 -7.18
C TYR A 77 14.88 6.69 -6.92
N SER A 78 14.91 5.59 -7.67
CA SER A 78 15.94 4.57 -7.52
C SER A 78 17.34 5.15 -7.81
N ALA A 79 17.47 6.01 -8.83
CA ALA A 79 18.73 6.71 -9.11
C ALA A 79 19.11 7.67 -7.96
N PHE A 80 18.15 8.42 -7.43
CA PHE A 80 18.37 9.28 -6.25
C PHE A 80 18.84 8.46 -5.04
N TYR A 81 18.16 7.34 -4.73
CA TYR A 81 18.52 6.49 -3.59
C TYR A 81 19.85 5.74 -3.79
N ALA A 82 20.26 5.46 -5.02
CA ALA A 82 21.60 4.96 -5.31
C ALA A 82 22.67 5.96 -4.81
N ILE A 83 22.50 7.25 -5.13
CA ILE A 83 23.40 8.31 -4.69
C ILE A 83 23.38 8.45 -3.15
N VAL A 84 22.17 8.52 -2.58
CA VAL A 84 22.00 8.62 -1.11
C VAL A 84 22.70 7.46 -0.40
N THR A 85 22.51 6.23 -0.86
CA THR A 85 23.08 5.03 -0.24
C THR A 85 24.60 5.00 -0.34
N ILE A 86 25.19 5.47 -1.47
CA ILE A 86 26.65 5.62 -1.61
C ILE A 86 27.19 6.65 -0.59
N ILE A 87 26.51 7.79 -0.45
CA ILE A 87 26.91 8.82 0.51
C ILE A 87 26.84 8.28 1.93
N LEU A 88 25.74 7.65 2.30
CA LEU A 88 25.55 7.06 3.62
C LEU A 88 26.57 5.96 3.91
N ALA A 89 26.90 5.13 2.93
CA ALA A 89 27.93 4.11 3.09
C ALA A 89 29.31 4.71 3.43
N LYS A 90 29.67 5.84 2.81
CA LYS A 90 30.90 6.56 3.14
C LYS A 90 30.88 7.20 4.53
N LEU A 91 29.73 7.66 4.98
CA LEU A 91 29.57 8.34 6.27
C LEU A 91 29.41 7.38 7.46
N THR A 92 28.74 6.24 7.25
CA THR A 92 28.33 5.34 8.33
C THR A 92 28.92 3.94 8.22
N GLY A 93 29.66 3.65 7.14
CA GLY A 93 30.17 2.30 6.86
C GLY A 93 29.13 1.28 6.41
N LYS A 94 27.84 1.65 6.31
CA LYS A 94 26.74 0.75 5.93
C LYS A 94 26.12 1.15 4.60
N PHE A 95 26.05 0.19 3.67
CA PHE A 95 25.29 0.32 2.43
C PHE A 95 23.83 -0.10 2.67
N TRP A 96 22.89 0.80 2.40
CA TRP A 96 21.45 0.57 2.63
C TRP A 96 20.76 0.07 1.36
N GLY A 97 20.96 -1.20 1.05
CA GLY A 97 20.33 -1.81 -0.11
C GLY A 97 21.14 -2.95 -0.71
N MET A 98 20.77 -3.37 -1.91
CA MET A 98 21.46 -4.39 -2.69
C MET A 98 22.60 -3.78 -3.51
N ASP A 99 23.55 -4.62 -3.95
CA ASP A 99 24.65 -4.21 -4.81
C ASP A 99 24.17 -3.45 -6.05
N LEU A 100 24.91 -2.40 -6.39
CA LEU A 100 24.63 -1.57 -7.56
C LEU A 100 25.07 -2.29 -8.85
N ASN A 101 24.12 -2.92 -9.51
CA ASN A 101 24.30 -3.50 -10.84
C ASN A 101 23.00 -3.38 -11.66
N LEU A 102 23.10 -3.59 -12.97
CA LEU A 102 21.95 -3.44 -13.88
C LEU A 102 20.79 -4.37 -13.54
N TYR A 103 21.09 -5.59 -13.10
CA TYR A 103 20.05 -6.54 -12.73
C TYR A 103 19.28 -6.06 -11.50
N ASN A 104 19.96 -5.66 -10.44
CA ASN A 104 19.32 -5.14 -9.23
C ASN A 104 18.58 -3.84 -9.49
N PHE A 105 19.03 -3.02 -10.43
CA PHE A 105 18.39 -1.76 -10.75
C PHE A 105 17.11 -1.94 -11.60
N PHE A 106 17.15 -2.80 -12.64
CA PHE A 106 16.06 -2.90 -13.61
C PHE A 106 15.17 -4.14 -13.45
N VAL A 107 15.67 -5.25 -12.89
CA VAL A 107 14.94 -6.51 -12.81
C VAL A 107 14.44 -6.80 -11.41
N THR A 108 15.30 -6.70 -10.40
CA THR A 108 14.93 -6.96 -9.00
C THR A 108 13.68 -6.21 -8.51
N PRO A 109 13.41 -4.94 -8.90
CA PRO A 109 12.19 -4.24 -8.52
C PRO A 109 10.90 -4.95 -8.94
N PHE A 110 10.92 -5.65 -10.04
CA PHE A 110 9.75 -6.39 -10.55
C PHE A 110 9.61 -7.79 -9.94
N LEU A 111 10.63 -8.30 -9.30
CA LEU A 111 10.65 -9.62 -8.67
C LEU A 111 10.53 -9.52 -7.14
N ASN A 112 11.56 -9.01 -6.50
CA ASN A 112 11.61 -8.90 -5.04
C ASN A 112 10.93 -7.65 -4.50
N GLY A 113 10.85 -6.59 -5.32
CA GLY A 113 10.07 -5.40 -5.05
C GLY A 113 10.87 -4.21 -4.52
N HIS A 114 12.09 -4.35 -4.00
CA HIS A 114 12.89 -3.21 -3.58
C HIS A 114 14.37 -3.46 -3.79
N GLN A 115 15.11 -2.38 -4.04
CA GLN A 115 16.55 -2.38 -4.17
C GLN A 115 17.21 -1.66 -3.00
N PHE A 116 16.60 -0.57 -2.52
CA PHE A 116 17.15 0.26 -1.43
C PHE A 116 16.25 0.23 -0.22
N ASP A 117 16.82 0.01 0.96
CA ASP A 117 16.09 -0.14 2.22
C ASP A 117 15.33 1.14 2.58
N LEU A 118 15.94 2.33 2.35
CA LEU A 118 15.33 3.62 2.67
C LEU A 118 14.13 3.98 1.78
N SER A 119 13.95 3.31 0.65
CA SER A 119 12.79 3.42 -0.23
C SER A 119 12.04 2.10 -0.40
N CYS A 120 12.22 1.18 0.53
CA CYS A 120 11.59 -0.15 0.51
C CYS A 120 10.09 -0.10 0.14
N PRO A 121 9.25 0.83 0.64
CA PRO A 121 7.84 0.87 0.28
C PRO A 121 7.55 1.07 -1.21
N MET A 122 8.52 1.49 -2.01
CA MET A 122 8.37 1.63 -3.46
C MET A 122 8.14 0.31 -4.20
N TRP A 123 8.36 -0.86 -3.56
CA TRP A 123 7.98 -2.16 -4.12
C TRP A 123 6.51 -2.18 -4.57
N PHE A 124 5.66 -1.40 -3.89
CA PHE A 124 4.25 -1.29 -4.21
C PHE A 124 4.00 -0.70 -5.61
N VAL A 125 4.84 0.21 -6.08
CA VAL A 125 4.69 0.86 -7.39
C VAL A 125 4.85 -0.13 -8.53
N THR A 126 5.90 -0.95 -8.49
CA THR A 126 6.15 -1.98 -9.50
C THR A 126 5.07 -3.06 -9.44
N GLN A 127 4.64 -3.45 -8.24
CA GLN A 127 3.54 -4.38 -8.06
C GLN A 127 2.21 -3.81 -8.59
N LEU A 128 1.91 -2.53 -8.33
CA LEU A 128 0.73 -1.86 -8.86
C LEU A 128 0.76 -1.81 -10.39
N PHE A 129 1.92 -1.52 -10.97
CA PHE A 129 2.09 -1.54 -12.43
C PHE A 129 1.77 -2.93 -13.00
N ILE A 130 2.39 -4.00 -12.48
CA ILE A 130 2.14 -5.38 -12.90
C ILE A 130 0.65 -5.72 -12.77
N THR A 131 0.06 -5.45 -11.59
CA THR A 131 -1.34 -5.75 -11.33
C THR A 131 -2.28 -5.04 -12.29
N MET A 132 -2.06 -3.75 -12.57
CA MET A 132 -2.91 -2.97 -13.46
C MET A 132 -2.79 -3.40 -14.94
N VAL A 133 -1.58 -3.77 -15.38
CA VAL A 133 -1.37 -4.32 -16.74
C VAL A 133 -2.02 -5.70 -16.85
N THR A 134 -1.85 -6.56 -15.86
CA THR A 134 -2.52 -7.88 -15.82
C THR A 134 -4.04 -7.72 -15.81
N PHE A 135 -4.57 -6.79 -15.01
CA PHE A 135 -6.01 -6.49 -14.97
C PHE A 135 -6.55 -6.06 -16.34
N LEU A 136 -5.83 -5.20 -17.05
CA LEU A 136 -6.20 -4.77 -18.40
C LEU A 136 -6.32 -5.97 -19.36
N PHE A 137 -5.31 -6.87 -19.38
CA PHE A 137 -5.32 -8.04 -20.25
C PHE A 137 -6.42 -9.03 -19.87
N LEU A 138 -6.64 -9.26 -18.59
CA LEU A 138 -7.72 -10.14 -18.11
C LEU A 138 -9.10 -9.58 -18.45
N GLU A 139 -9.35 -8.27 -18.24
CA GLU A 139 -10.63 -7.64 -18.61
C GLU A 139 -10.88 -7.69 -20.11
N ARG A 140 -9.82 -7.55 -20.92
CA ARG A 140 -9.92 -7.73 -22.37
C ARG A 140 -10.24 -9.16 -22.74
N MET A 141 -9.58 -10.14 -22.15
CA MET A 141 -9.83 -11.56 -22.35
C MET A 141 -11.25 -11.97 -21.92
N PHE A 142 -11.71 -11.43 -20.81
CA PHE A 142 -13.03 -11.71 -20.23
C PHE A 142 -14.13 -10.77 -20.74
N ARG A 143 -13.90 -10.02 -21.83
CA ARG A 143 -14.85 -9.00 -22.32
C ARG A 143 -16.27 -9.57 -22.51
N ASN A 144 -16.38 -10.80 -22.97
CA ASN A 144 -17.66 -11.47 -23.26
C ASN A 144 -18.25 -12.23 -22.06
N LEU A 145 -17.57 -12.25 -20.91
CA LEU A 145 -18.10 -12.91 -19.73
C LEU A 145 -19.09 -12.01 -18.99
N SER A 146 -20.13 -12.63 -18.42
CA SER A 146 -21.06 -11.93 -17.54
C SER A 146 -20.34 -11.40 -16.28
N THR A 147 -20.89 -10.34 -15.70
CA THR A 147 -20.35 -9.75 -14.46
C THR A 147 -20.23 -10.81 -13.35
N THR A 148 -21.21 -11.71 -13.23
CA THR A 148 -21.17 -12.80 -12.23
C THR A 148 -19.98 -13.72 -12.44
N LYS A 149 -19.72 -14.16 -13.68
CA LYS A 149 -18.56 -15.01 -13.99
C LYS A 149 -17.24 -14.31 -13.67
N LYS A 150 -17.12 -13.02 -14.03
CA LYS A 150 -15.94 -12.22 -13.67
C LYS A 150 -15.77 -12.13 -12.16
N SER A 151 -16.84 -11.84 -11.42
CA SER A 151 -16.78 -11.77 -9.95
C SER A 151 -16.30 -13.09 -9.34
N ILE A 152 -16.80 -14.23 -9.82
CA ILE A 152 -16.35 -15.55 -9.34
C ILE A 152 -14.84 -15.73 -9.62
N ILE A 153 -14.38 -15.45 -10.84
CA ILE A 153 -12.97 -15.65 -11.22
C ILE A 153 -12.04 -14.80 -10.33
N TYR A 154 -12.31 -13.49 -10.22
CA TYR A 154 -11.46 -12.60 -9.41
C TYR A 154 -11.51 -12.94 -7.91
N THR A 155 -12.67 -13.36 -7.40
CA THR A 155 -12.80 -13.82 -6.01
C THR A 155 -11.97 -15.09 -5.79
N LEU A 156 -12.08 -16.07 -6.68
CA LEU A 156 -11.25 -17.28 -6.58
C LEU A 156 -9.76 -16.96 -6.66
N MET A 157 -9.34 -16.04 -7.54
CA MET A 157 -7.94 -15.60 -7.60
C MET A 157 -7.47 -14.99 -6.27
N GLY A 158 -8.23 -14.06 -5.70
CA GLY A 158 -7.86 -13.39 -4.45
C GLY A 158 -7.76 -14.35 -3.26
N PHE A 159 -8.76 -15.25 -3.13
CA PHE A 159 -8.78 -16.22 -2.03
C PHE A 159 -7.73 -17.34 -2.21
N SER A 160 -7.48 -17.81 -3.43
CA SER A 160 -6.49 -18.86 -3.67
C SER A 160 -5.04 -18.38 -3.50
N ALA A 161 -4.77 -17.08 -3.62
CA ALA A 161 -3.44 -16.54 -3.37
C ALA A 161 -2.90 -16.91 -1.98
N ILE A 162 -3.78 -16.96 -0.96
CA ILE A 162 -3.40 -17.23 0.43
C ILE A 162 -2.92 -18.68 0.63
N PRO A 163 -3.72 -19.73 0.33
CA PRO A 163 -3.24 -21.10 0.48
C PRO A 163 -2.07 -21.41 -0.45
N LEU A 164 -2.04 -20.87 -1.66
CA LEU A 164 -0.91 -21.08 -2.57
C LEU A 164 0.39 -20.54 -1.98
N SER A 165 0.37 -19.39 -1.31
CA SER A 165 1.56 -18.83 -0.66
C SER A 165 2.11 -19.69 0.48
N LYS A 166 1.26 -20.55 1.07
CA LYS A 166 1.64 -21.44 2.18
C LYS A 166 2.12 -22.80 1.72
N VAL A 167 1.63 -23.26 0.57
CA VAL A 167 1.94 -24.62 0.03
C VAL A 167 3.20 -24.61 -0.83
N PHE A 168 3.44 -23.54 -1.57
CA PHE A 168 4.56 -23.47 -2.52
C PHE A 168 5.68 -22.56 -2.04
N PRO A 169 6.95 -22.88 -2.33
CA PRO A 169 8.07 -22.00 -2.01
C PRO A 169 7.94 -20.66 -2.76
N LEU A 170 8.09 -19.57 -2.02
CA LEU A 170 8.00 -18.22 -2.57
C LEU A 170 9.28 -17.81 -3.31
N THR A 171 9.51 -18.42 -4.47
CA THR A 171 10.53 -17.91 -5.39
C THR A 171 10.17 -16.48 -5.82
N PRO A 172 11.13 -15.66 -6.30
CA PRO A 172 10.84 -14.29 -6.71
C PRO A 172 9.68 -14.17 -7.71
N VAL A 173 9.63 -15.04 -8.69
CA VAL A 173 8.54 -15.07 -9.68
C VAL A 173 7.20 -15.46 -9.04
N PHE A 174 7.21 -16.50 -8.19
CA PHE A 174 5.99 -16.95 -7.55
C PHE A 174 5.45 -15.93 -6.55
N LEU A 175 6.34 -15.19 -5.87
CA LEU A 175 5.98 -14.07 -5.01
C LEU A 175 5.20 -12.99 -5.78
N VAL A 176 5.66 -12.62 -6.99
CA VAL A 176 4.95 -11.66 -7.85
C VAL A 176 3.57 -12.20 -8.26
N ILE A 177 3.48 -13.49 -8.59
CA ILE A 177 2.20 -14.12 -8.96
C ILE A 177 1.21 -14.04 -7.80
N ILE A 178 1.61 -14.43 -6.60
CA ILE A 178 0.75 -14.39 -5.39
C ILE A 178 0.29 -12.97 -5.07
N ARG A 179 1.21 -12.01 -5.07
CA ARG A 179 0.87 -10.58 -4.87
C ARG A 179 -0.14 -10.10 -5.92
N THR A 180 0.08 -10.48 -7.19
CA THR A 180 -0.80 -10.07 -8.30
C THR A 180 -2.19 -10.70 -8.15
N MET A 181 -2.28 -12.00 -7.86
CA MET A 181 -3.57 -12.67 -7.65
C MET A 181 -4.39 -12.03 -6.53
N PHE A 182 -3.77 -11.76 -5.37
CA PHE A 182 -4.43 -11.10 -4.26
C PHE A 182 -4.88 -9.68 -4.63
N SER A 183 -4.01 -8.91 -5.27
CA SER A 183 -4.27 -7.52 -5.62
C SER A 183 -5.33 -7.36 -6.72
N LEU A 184 -5.38 -8.28 -7.69
CA LEU A 184 -6.37 -8.28 -8.77
C LEU A 184 -7.80 -8.32 -8.27
N PHE A 185 -8.06 -9.04 -7.18
CA PHE A 185 -9.37 -9.06 -6.56
C PHE A 185 -9.81 -7.65 -6.12
N PHE A 186 -8.93 -6.89 -5.49
CA PHE A 186 -9.27 -5.54 -5.02
C PHE A 186 -9.36 -4.52 -6.16
N VAL A 187 -8.53 -4.64 -7.20
CA VAL A 187 -8.69 -3.83 -8.42
C VAL A 187 -10.05 -4.11 -9.07
N TYR A 188 -10.41 -5.39 -9.21
CA TYR A 188 -11.73 -5.75 -9.74
C TYR A 188 -12.87 -5.23 -8.84
N LEU A 189 -12.75 -5.35 -7.53
CA LEU A 189 -13.74 -4.87 -6.58
C LEU A 189 -13.95 -3.35 -6.70
N GLY A 190 -12.88 -2.57 -6.89
CA GLY A 190 -12.96 -1.13 -7.14
C GLY A 190 -13.65 -0.79 -8.47
N HIS A 191 -13.31 -1.52 -9.53
CA HIS A 191 -13.96 -1.37 -10.82
C HIS A 191 -15.45 -1.76 -10.77
N PHE A 192 -15.77 -2.87 -10.13
CA PHE A 192 -17.13 -3.33 -9.88
C PHE A 192 -17.94 -2.32 -9.06
N TYR A 193 -17.34 -1.75 -8.00
CA TYR A 193 -17.96 -0.73 -7.16
C TYR A 193 -18.44 0.45 -8.01
N ILE A 194 -17.60 1.01 -8.85
CA ILE A 194 -17.97 2.15 -9.72
C ILE A 194 -19.05 1.78 -10.71
N LYS A 195 -18.99 0.59 -11.28
CA LYS A 195 -19.95 0.17 -12.33
C LYS A 195 -21.32 -0.23 -11.81
N LYS A 196 -21.38 -0.80 -10.61
CA LYS A 196 -22.58 -1.49 -10.14
C LYS A 196 -23.15 -0.97 -8.83
N ILE A 197 -22.30 -0.39 -7.98
CA ILE A 197 -22.71 0.02 -6.62
C ILE A 197 -22.83 1.54 -6.52
N HIS A 198 -21.79 2.25 -6.92
CA HIS A 198 -21.73 3.70 -6.79
C HIS A 198 -22.89 4.37 -7.57
N GLY A 199 -23.66 5.20 -6.88
CA GLY A 199 -24.84 5.87 -7.45
C GLY A 199 -26.10 5.01 -7.60
N ASN A 200 -26.01 3.68 -7.45
CA ASN A 200 -27.17 2.78 -7.57
C ASN A 200 -27.69 2.29 -6.22
N TYR A 201 -26.82 2.21 -5.21
CA TYR A 201 -27.19 1.69 -3.90
C TYR A 201 -26.65 2.61 -2.79
N ASN A 202 -27.50 2.91 -1.82
CA ASN A 202 -27.05 3.60 -0.60
C ASN A 202 -26.51 2.56 0.39
N ILE A 203 -25.20 2.33 0.32
CA ILE A 203 -24.49 1.42 1.22
C ILE A 203 -23.92 2.12 2.47
N PHE A 204 -24.07 3.43 2.58
CA PHE A 204 -23.52 4.24 3.67
C PHE A 204 -24.59 4.58 4.71
N THR A 205 -25.18 3.56 5.30
CA THR A 205 -26.20 3.69 6.32
C THR A 205 -25.69 3.26 7.70
N PRO A 206 -26.24 3.80 8.82
CA PRO A 206 -25.88 3.37 10.16
C PRO A 206 -26.07 1.88 10.42
N LYS A 207 -27.10 1.27 9.78
CA LYS A 207 -27.36 -0.17 9.86
C LYS A 207 -26.19 -0.98 9.27
N ILE A 208 -25.73 -0.60 8.07
CA ILE A 208 -24.60 -1.29 7.42
C ILE A 208 -23.31 -1.03 8.21
N LEU A 209 -23.11 0.18 8.75
CA LEU A 209 -21.98 0.46 9.65
C LEU A 209 -21.98 -0.50 10.84
N GLY A 210 -23.11 -0.69 11.52
CA GLY A 210 -23.22 -1.64 12.64
C GLY A 210 -22.84 -3.06 12.22
N ILE A 211 -23.34 -3.53 11.07
CA ILE A 211 -22.99 -4.88 10.55
C ILE A 211 -21.49 -4.98 10.27
N VAL A 212 -20.89 -3.98 9.61
CA VAL A 212 -19.46 -3.99 9.27
C VAL A 212 -18.60 -3.95 10.54
N LEU A 213 -18.93 -3.15 11.54
CA LEU A 213 -18.21 -3.08 12.80
C LEU A 213 -18.33 -4.40 13.58
N CYS A 214 -19.52 -5.02 13.66
CA CYS A 214 -19.68 -6.33 14.27
C CYS A 214 -18.86 -7.41 13.55
N LEU A 215 -18.89 -7.43 12.22
CA LEU A 215 -18.08 -8.35 11.43
C LEU A 215 -16.59 -8.10 11.67
N GLN A 216 -16.16 -6.85 11.67
CA GLN A 216 -14.77 -6.49 11.90
C GLN A 216 -14.32 -6.87 13.31
N ALA A 217 -15.16 -6.73 14.33
CA ALA A 217 -14.83 -7.17 15.69
C ALA A 217 -14.56 -8.69 15.74
N VAL A 218 -15.39 -9.48 15.05
CA VAL A 218 -15.19 -10.92 14.89
C VAL A 218 -13.88 -11.22 14.16
N LEU A 219 -13.67 -10.58 13.00
CA LEU A 219 -12.44 -10.75 12.22
C LEU A 219 -11.19 -10.35 13.02
N TRP A 220 -11.25 -9.26 13.76
CA TRP A 220 -10.16 -8.80 14.61
C TRP A 220 -9.88 -9.78 15.75
N HIS A 221 -10.90 -10.41 16.31
CA HIS A 221 -10.73 -11.47 17.32
C HIS A 221 -9.95 -12.66 16.76
N PHE A 222 -10.21 -13.06 15.51
CA PHE A 222 -9.50 -14.16 14.85
C PHE A 222 -8.17 -13.73 14.22
N ASN A 223 -8.01 -12.45 13.89
CA ASN A 223 -6.78 -11.88 13.34
C ASN A 223 -5.76 -11.60 14.46
N ARG A 224 -5.35 -12.65 15.15
CA ARG A 224 -4.43 -12.59 16.28
C ARG A 224 -3.04 -13.11 15.97
N ASP A 225 -2.69 -13.29 14.72
CA ASP A 225 -1.32 -13.58 14.34
C ASP A 225 -0.47 -12.35 14.71
N PHE A 226 0.06 -12.40 15.92
CA PHE A 226 0.89 -11.36 16.48
C PHE A 226 2.25 -11.41 15.81
N ASP A 227 2.65 -10.32 15.19
CA ASP A 227 4.02 -10.16 14.77
C ASP A 227 4.84 -9.69 15.97
N PRO A 228 5.75 -10.55 16.52
CA PRO A 228 6.54 -10.18 17.68
C PRO A 228 7.51 -9.02 17.40
N VAL A 229 7.79 -8.74 16.12
CA VAL A 229 8.66 -7.63 15.72
C VAL A 229 7.93 -6.29 15.77
N HIS A 230 6.64 -6.28 15.40
CA HIS A 230 5.86 -5.05 15.30
C HIS A 230 4.83 -4.86 16.42
N GLY A 231 4.67 -5.82 17.32
CA GLY A 231 3.75 -5.71 18.45
C GLY A 231 2.25 -5.61 18.08
N ILE A 232 1.86 -5.91 16.85
CA ILE A 232 0.51 -5.76 16.31
C ILE A 232 0.02 -7.04 15.64
N GLY A 233 -1.30 -7.29 15.70
CA GLY A 233 -1.94 -8.35 14.93
C GLY A 233 -1.99 -7.96 13.45
N LEU A 234 -1.20 -8.63 12.62
CA LEU A 234 -1.15 -8.38 11.19
C LEU A 234 -2.09 -9.31 10.45
N SER A 235 -2.91 -8.76 9.56
CA SER A 235 -3.72 -9.57 8.65
C SER A 235 -2.88 -10.14 7.51
N TYR A 236 -1.98 -9.31 6.97
CA TYR A 236 -1.01 -9.73 5.96
C TYR A 236 0.14 -8.73 5.81
N VAL A 237 1.29 -9.24 5.39
CA VAL A 237 2.43 -8.45 4.93
C VAL A 237 2.64 -8.76 3.45
N LEU A 238 1.99 -7.99 2.58
CA LEU A 238 1.90 -8.32 1.15
C LEU A 238 3.26 -8.33 0.46
N VAL A 239 4.22 -7.52 0.92
CA VAL A 239 5.59 -7.50 0.37
C VAL A 239 6.26 -8.87 0.41
N TRP A 240 5.93 -9.70 1.39
CA TRP A 240 6.47 -11.05 1.52
C TRP A 240 5.43 -12.13 1.23
N ALA A 241 4.25 -11.77 0.71
CA ALA A 241 3.08 -12.65 0.57
C ALA A 241 2.81 -13.47 1.84
N ARG A 242 3.06 -12.88 3.02
CA ARG A 242 2.78 -13.48 4.31
C ARG A 242 1.35 -13.08 4.71
N PHE A 243 0.50 -14.07 4.87
CA PHE A 243 -0.89 -13.88 5.26
C PHE A 243 -1.16 -14.55 6.61
N ASP A 244 -2.19 -14.05 7.30
CA ASP A 244 -2.76 -14.69 8.49
C ASP A 244 -2.97 -16.20 8.27
N SER A 245 -2.96 -16.97 9.35
CA SER A 245 -3.19 -18.41 9.34
C SER A 245 -4.52 -18.80 8.68
N GLN A 246 -5.52 -17.91 8.74
CA GLN A 246 -6.85 -18.12 8.20
C GLN A 246 -6.99 -17.49 6.81
N ILE A 247 -7.49 -18.29 5.86
CA ILE A 247 -7.65 -17.87 4.45
C ILE A 247 -8.62 -16.69 4.29
N ILE A 248 -9.66 -16.65 5.11
CA ILE A 248 -10.78 -15.70 4.99
C ILE A 248 -10.42 -14.34 5.59
N VAL A 249 -9.68 -14.32 6.69
CA VAL A 249 -9.42 -13.11 7.48
C VAL A 249 -8.74 -11.99 6.68
N PRO A 250 -7.66 -12.20 5.91
CA PRO A 250 -7.01 -11.13 5.16
C PRO A 250 -7.93 -10.47 4.13
N VAL A 251 -8.75 -11.26 3.44
CA VAL A 251 -9.65 -10.75 2.40
C VAL A 251 -10.81 -9.98 3.02
N LEU A 252 -11.49 -10.56 4.02
CA LEU A 252 -12.65 -9.92 4.64
C LEU A 252 -12.25 -8.68 5.44
N THR A 253 -11.14 -8.69 6.17
CA THR A 253 -10.62 -7.51 6.87
C THR A 253 -10.30 -6.38 5.87
N SER A 254 -9.77 -6.73 4.70
CA SER A 254 -9.55 -5.74 3.65
C SER A 254 -10.86 -5.16 3.11
N ILE A 255 -11.88 -5.98 2.90
CA ILE A 255 -13.21 -5.51 2.42
C ILE A 255 -13.87 -4.60 3.45
N THR A 256 -13.88 -5.00 4.73
CA THR A 256 -14.46 -4.18 5.80
C THR A 256 -13.70 -2.87 5.99
N GLY A 257 -12.37 -2.88 5.91
CA GLY A 257 -11.53 -1.69 5.99
C GLY A 257 -11.71 -0.74 4.80
N ILE A 258 -11.84 -1.27 3.58
CA ILE A 258 -12.17 -0.47 2.38
C ILE A 258 -13.54 0.18 2.55
N TRP A 259 -14.56 -0.61 2.94
CA TRP A 259 -15.90 -0.07 3.14
C TRP A 259 -15.90 1.00 4.25
N PHE A 260 -15.24 0.74 5.37
CA PHE A 260 -15.08 1.71 6.46
C PHE A 260 -14.41 3.01 5.98
N SER A 261 -13.38 2.92 5.15
CA SER A 261 -12.71 4.09 4.58
C SER A 261 -13.64 4.90 3.67
N LEU A 262 -14.43 4.24 2.83
CA LEU A 262 -15.43 4.89 1.98
C LEU A 262 -16.50 5.58 2.84
N PHE A 263 -17.01 4.90 3.87
CA PHE A 263 -17.98 5.47 4.81
C PHE A 263 -17.41 6.66 5.56
N PHE A 264 -16.18 6.55 6.07
CA PHE A 264 -15.48 7.63 6.77
C PHE A 264 -15.36 8.89 5.88
N ILE A 265 -14.99 8.71 4.61
CA ILE A 265 -14.93 9.82 3.66
C ILE A 265 -16.32 10.42 3.41
N GLU A 266 -17.34 9.59 3.28
CA GLU A 266 -18.70 10.07 3.06
C GLU A 266 -19.18 11.01 4.16
N ILE A 267 -18.94 10.67 5.42
CA ILE A 267 -19.38 11.48 6.57
C ILE A 267 -18.46 12.69 6.85
N THR A 268 -17.17 12.60 6.50
CA THR A 268 -16.18 13.65 6.79
C THR A 268 -15.90 14.57 5.60
N TYR A 269 -16.41 14.28 4.42
CA TYR A 269 -16.12 15.02 3.19
C TYR A 269 -16.28 16.53 3.32
N ASN A 270 -17.38 16.99 3.89
CA ASN A 270 -17.67 18.42 4.03
C ASN A 270 -16.67 19.16 4.94
N TYR A 271 -16.03 18.45 5.86
CA TYR A 271 -15.00 18.99 6.75
C TYR A 271 -13.61 18.95 6.12
N LEU A 272 -13.31 17.88 5.34
CA LEU A 272 -11.96 17.61 4.84
C LEU A 272 -11.66 18.24 3.47
N LYS A 273 -12.68 18.49 2.65
CA LYS A 273 -12.51 18.94 1.25
C LYS A 273 -11.77 20.27 1.12
N ASP A 274 -11.91 21.16 2.09
CA ASP A 274 -11.32 22.51 2.07
C ASP A 274 -9.98 22.59 2.83
N ILE A 275 -9.55 21.48 3.47
CA ILE A 275 -8.26 21.44 4.20
C ILE A 275 -7.13 21.23 3.19
N LYS A 276 -6.35 22.29 2.96
CA LYS A 276 -5.23 22.29 2.02
C LYS A 276 -4.23 21.15 2.27
N PHE A 277 -3.92 20.89 3.54
CA PHE A 277 -2.96 19.83 3.93
C PHE A 277 -3.46 18.43 3.54
N VAL A 278 -4.75 18.13 3.76
CA VAL A 278 -5.35 16.84 3.33
C VAL A 278 -5.28 16.69 1.82
N ARG A 279 -5.56 17.76 1.08
CA ARG A 279 -5.45 17.77 -0.38
C ARG A 279 -4.02 17.49 -0.83
N LEU A 280 -3.03 18.17 -0.25
CA LEU A 280 -1.62 17.97 -0.58
C LEU A 280 -1.15 16.54 -0.30
N ILE A 281 -1.54 15.96 0.83
CA ILE A 281 -1.23 14.55 1.14
C ILE A 281 -1.76 13.63 0.04
N GLY A 282 -3.02 13.79 -0.37
CA GLY A 282 -3.65 12.96 -1.39
C GLY A 282 -3.02 13.12 -2.79
N GLU A 283 -2.57 14.32 -3.14
CA GLU A 283 -1.87 14.62 -4.39
C GLU A 283 -0.44 14.05 -4.39
N ASN A 284 0.25 14.05 -3.24
CA ASN A 284 1.65 13.66 -3.08
C ASN A 284 1.87 12.24 -2.54
N THR A 285 0.86 11.36 -2.59
CA THR A 285 0.97 9.99 -2.05
C THR A 285 2.18 9.21 -2.55
N TYR A 286 2.59 9.42 -3.79
CA TYR A 286 3.78 8.78 -4.36
C TYR A 286 5.06 9.26 -3.67
N HIS A 287 5.20 10.58 -3.51
CA HIS A 287 6.38 11.19 -2.88
C HIS A 287 6.47 10.82 -1.40
N ILE A 288 5.35 10.80 -0.70
CA ILE A 288 5.27 10.36 0.69
C ILE A 288 5.70 8.90 0.80
N MET A 289 5.17 8.02 -0.07
CA MET A 289 5.53 6.61 -0.07
C MET A 289 7.04 6.40 -0.34
N ALA A 290 7.61 7.14 -1.28
CA ALA A 290 9.02 7.01 -1.63
C ALA A 290 9.98 7.48 -0.53
N ASN A 291 9.59 8.50 0.26
CA ASN A 291 10.53 9.23 1.11
C ASN A 291 10.30 9.06 2.62
N HIS A 292 9.15 8.55 3.08
CA HIS A 292 8.84 8.56 4.52
C HIS A 292 9.87 7.78 5.38
N LEU A 293 10.39 6.65 4.92
CA LEU A 293 11.43 5.93 5.66
C LEU A 293 12.76 6.70 5.70
N PHE A 294 13.12 7.36 4.61
CA PHE A 294 14.32 8.20 4.57
C PHE A 294 14.19 9.40 5.50
N VAL A 295 13.03 10.05 5.53
CA VAL A 295 12.77 11.16 6.47
C VAL A 295 12.83 10.67 7.92
N MET A 296 12.24 9.53 8.23
CA MET A 296 12.35 8.90 9.55
C MET A 296 13.80 8.62 9.92
N TYR A 297 14.63 8.13 8.97
CA TYR A 297 16.05 7.94 9.17
C TYR A 297 16.75 9.27 9.51
N ILE A 298 16.47 10.35 8.78
CA ILE A 298 17.06 11.67 9.05
C ILE A 298 16.66 12.17 10.43
N ILE A 299 15.38 12.07 10.81
CA ILE A 299 14.90 12.47 12.14
C ILE A 299 15.68 11.72 13.22
N THR A 300 15.84 10.41 13.08
CA THR A 300 16.62 9.61 14.01
C THR A 300 18.09 10.04 14.07
N ALA A 301 18.71 10.25 12.91
CA ALA A 301 20.12 10.69 12.86
C ALA A 301 20.32 12.03 13.57
N VAL A 302 19.39 12.97 13.41
CA VAL A 302 19.43 14.27 14.12
C VAL A 302 19.27 14.07 15.62
N ILE A 303 18.32 13.26 16.05
CA ILE A 303 18.09 13.01 17.49
C ILE A 303 19.28 12.32 18.14
N LEU A 304 19.86 11.30 17.50
CA LEU A 304 21.06 10.62 17.99
C LEU A 304 22.23 11.60 18.13
N LYS A 305 22.43 12.45 17.11
CA LYS A 305 23.48 13.47 17.15
C LYS A 305 23.29 14.47 18.31
N LEU A 306 22.07 14.93 18.53
CA LEU A 306 21.76 15.85 19.64
C LEU A 306 21.99 15.21 21.01
N ASN A 307 21.84 13.88 21.12
CA ASN A 307 22.11 13.14 22.35
C ASN A 307 23.55 12.61 22.46
N GLY A 308 24.45 13.02 21.56
CA GLY A 308 25.85 12.57 21.57
C GLY A 308 26.06 11.08 21.25
N ILE A 309 25.07 10.43 20.67
CA ILE A 309 25.12 9.00 20.33
C ILE A 309 25.62 8.82 18.89
N PRO A 310 26.71 8.07 18.65
CA PRO A 310 27.18 7.81 17.30
C PRO A 310 26.13 7.11 16.44
N ILE A 311 25.92 7.61 15.24
CA ILE A 311 24.95 7.02 14.29
C ILE A 311 25.35 5.58 13.96
N SER A 312 26.66 5.29 13.87
CA SER A 312 27.20 3.97 13.57
C SER A 312 26.80 2.87 14.55
N GLU A 313 26.62 3.19 15.83
CA GLU A 313 26.23 2.20 16.86
C GLU A 313 24.78 1.71 16.72
N ARG A 314 23.93 2.51 16.08
CA ARG A 314 22.51 2.21 15.92
C ARG A 314 22.13 1.73 14.51
N ASN A 315 23.05 1.76 13.57
CA ASN A 315 22.82 1.35 12.18
C ASN A 315 22.73 -0.17 11.98
N THR A 316 22.56 -0.96 13.04
CA THR A 316 23.11 -2.29 12.99
C THR A 316 22.27 -3.33 12.28
N HIS A 317 20.94 -3.31 12.28
CA HIS A 317 20.25 -4.48 11.75
C HIS A 317 18.91 -4.24 11.03
N ASN A 318 18.18 -3.17 11.33
CA ASN A 318 16.87 -2.97 10.74
C ASN A 318 16.53 -1.48 10.71
N ILE A 319 16.00 -1.00 9.56
CA ILE A 319 15.54 0.37 9.40
C ILE A 319 14.45 0.75 10.42
N TYR A 320 13.62 -0.20 10.82
CA TYR A 320 12.54 0.00 11.80
C TYR A 320 13.05 0.19 13.24
N TRP A 321 14.22 -0.35 13.58
CA TRP A 321 14.83 -0.18 14.89
C TRP A 321 15.41 1.22 15.12
N ILE A 322 15.66 1.95 14.05
CA ILE A 322 16.19 3.30 14.09
C ILE A 322 15.17 4.26 14.72
N PHE A 323 13.87 3.95 14.64
CA PHE A 323 12.78 4.80 15.13
C PHE A 323 12.48 4.64 16.62
N ASN A 324 12.88 3.53 17.19
CA ASN A 324 12.48 3.11 18.55
C ASN A 324 13.21 3.80 19.72
N PRO A 325 14.41 4.41 19.58
CA PRO A 325 15.13 4.92 20.75
C PRO A 325 14.48 6.11 21.44
N VAL A 326 13.60 6.83 20.77
CA VAL A 326 13.02 8.08 21.30
C VAL A 326 11.58 7.89 21.75
N GLN A 327 10.97 6.76 21.45
CA GLN A 327 9.61 6.37 21.84
C GLN A 327 8.52 7.42 21.60
N ASN A 328 8.78 8.45 20.79
CA ASN A 328 7.80 9.47 20.47
C ASN A 328 7.26 9.27 19.05
N THR A 329 6.45 8.25 18.88
CA THR A 329 5.79 7.88 17.63
C THR A 329 5.02 9.05 16.99
N TYR A 330 4.38 9.88 17.81
CA TYR A 330 3.63 11.05 17.32
C TYR A 330 4.54 12.09 16.68
N LEU A 331 5.68 12.38 17.30
CA LEU A 331 6.65 13.33 16.75
C LEU A 331 7.17 12.84 15.40
N TYR A 332 7.57 11.57 15.30
CA TYR A 332 8.01 10.97 14.05
C TYR A 332 6.94 11.02 12.97
N PHE A 333 5.70 10.68 13.33
CA PHE A 333 4.58 10.71 12.40
C PHE A 333 4.33 12.12 11.86
N ILE A 334 4.20 13.12 12.76
CA ILE A 334 3.90 14.50 12.38
C ILE A 334 5.01 15.09 11.52
N LEU A 335 6.28 14.97 11.95
CA LEU A 335 7.42 15.48 11.19
C LEU A 335 7.56 14.78 9.83
N THR A 336 7.39 13.45 9.79
CA THR A 336 7.44 12.70 8.54
C THR A 336 6.37 13.18 7.57
N MET A 337 5.13 13.34 8.03
CA MET A 337 4.04 13.81 7.18
C MET A 337 4.27 15.24 6.69
N ILE A 338 4.77 16.14 7.53
CA ILE A 338 5.04 17.53 7.12
C ILE A 338 6.17 17.60 6.09
N ILE A 339 7.27 16.87 6.32
CA ILE A 339 8.46 16.95 5.46
C ILE A 339 8.23 16.25 4.11
N THR A 340 7.41 15.20 4.07
CA THR A 340 7.18 14.42 2.84
C THR A 340 6.03 14.94 2.00
N THR A 341 5.17 15.82 2.54
CA THR A 341 4.02 16.41 1.84
C THR A 341 4.39 17.70 1.13
#